data_1d5ecabd7a2872503762d0744e60727c
#
_entry.id   1d5ecabd7a2872503762d0744e60727c
#
_cell.length_a   1.000
_cell.length_b   1.000
_cell.length_c   1.000
_cell.angle_alpha   90.00
_cell.angle_beta   90.00
_cell.angle_gamma   90.00
#
_symmetry.space_group_name_H-M   'P 1'
#
loop_
_entity.id
_entity.type
_entity.pdbx_description
1 polymer ?
#
loop_
_entity_poly.entity_id
_entity_poly.type
_entity_poly.pdbx_seq_one_letter_code
_entity_poly.pdbx_strand_id
1 'polypeptide(L)'
;MTERIWITEVGPRDGLQNEQTIVPLADKVTLVERLAAAGCPEVEVSAFVRPDRVPQLADAEQVFAALTKRPGTVYSALVPNIRGLERAIEAGADKVALFTAASETFAARNTNTSIEGSIERFRPVVAEAVTAGLPVRVYVSCAVACPWEGGITPRHVATVIERLLELGPMEIDLGDTIGVATPDDIERLLEAATPLVPVDQLVLHLHDTHQSAIACAKRAVELDRKSTRLNSSH
;
A
#
# COMPACT_ATOMS: atom_id res chain seq x y z
N MET A 1 28.45 -5.64 2.64
CA MET A 1 27.13 -6.30 2.59
C MET A 1 26.34 -5.54 1.54
N THR A 2 25.79 -6.22 0.55
CA THR A 2 24.94 -5.59 -0.48
C THR A 2 23.64 -5.15 0.19
N GLU A 3 23.38 -3.87 0.16
CA GLU A 3 22.10 -3.29 0.60
C GLU A 3 20.98 -3.90 -0.26
N ARG A 4 19.92 -4.38 0.38
CA ARG A 4 18.82 -5.06 -0.30
C ARG A 4 17.58 -4.17 -0.24
N ILE A 5 17.10 -3.73 -1.39
CA ILE A 5 15.82 -3.04 -1.52
C ILE A 5 14.73 -4.11 -1.64
N TRP A 6 13.66 -3.92 -0.87
CA TRP A 6 12.47 -4.74 -0.95
C TRP A 6 11.44 -4.06 -1.86
N ILE A 7 11.01 -4.73 -2.90
CA ILE A 7 10.03 -4.22 -3.85
C ILE A 7 8.73 -5.00 -3.67
N THR A 8 7.62 -4.28 -3.43
CA THR A 8 6.27 -4.83 -3.50
C THR A 8 5.69 -4.49 -4.87
N GLU A 9 5.26 -5.49 -5.60
CA GLU A 9 4.57 -5.29 -6.88
C GLU A 9 3.06 -5.15 -6.63
N VAL A 10 2.51 -3.98 -6.97
CA VAL A 10 1.10 -3.66 -6.74
C VAL A 10 0.27 -3.59 -8.04
N GLY A 11 0.87 -3.85 -9.18
CA GLY A 11 0.21 -3.85 -10.49
C GLY A 11 -1.04 -4.72 -10.55
N PRO A 12 -1.08 -5.94 -9.99
CA PRO A 12 -2.28 -6.79 -10.00
C PRO A 12 -3.46 -6.19 -9.20
N ARG A 13 -3.20 -5.36 -8.19
CA ARG A 13 -4.25 -4.65 -7.44
C ARG A 13 -4.41 -3.23 -7.94
N ASP A 14 -3.41 -2.37 -7.73
CA ASP A 14 -3.50 -0.93 -7.97
C ASP A 14 -3.54 -0.60 -9.46
N GLY A 15 -2.66 -1.23 -10.23
CA GLY A 15 -2.63 -1.07 -11.68
C GLY A 15 -3.93 -1.51 -12.34
N LEU A 16 -4.37 -2.74 -12.09
CA LEU A 16 -5.59 -3.28 -12.69
C LEU A 16 -6.86 -2.56 -12.23
N GLN A 17 -6.89 -2.00 -11.02
CA GLN A 17 -8.06 -1.31 -10.49
C GLN A 17 -8.60 -0.22 -11.43
N ASN A 18 -7.73 0.42 -12.21
CA ASN A 18 -8.07 1.52 -13.11
C ASN A 18 -8.39 1.06 -14.56
N GLU A 19 -8.22 -0.24 -14.86
CA GLU A 19 -8.50 -0.78 -16.17
C GLU A 19 -10.01 -0.83 -16.45
N GLN A 20 -10.41 -0.30 -17.62
CA GLN A 20 -11.83 -0.25 -18.00
C GLN A 20 -12.37 -1.62 -18.42
N THR A 21 -11.51 -2.43 -19.04
CA THR A 21 -11.87 -3.79 -19.46
C THR A 21 -11.59 -4.77 -18.33
N ILE A 22 -12.59 -5.55 -17.97
CA ILE A 22 -12.41 -6.59 -16.94
C ILE A 22 -11.42 -7.63 -17.44
N VAL A 23 -10.30 -7.74 -16.74
CA VAL A 23 -9.25 -8.73 -17.01
C VAL A 23 -9.74 -10.11 -16.58
N PRO A 24 -9.66 -11.13 -17.44
CA PRO A 24 -10.07 -12.49 -17.08
C PRO A 24 -9.29 -13.04 -15.88
N LEU A 25 -9.95 -13.87 -15.07
CA LEU A 25 -9.35 -14.54 -13.90
C LEU A 25 -8.01 -15.22 -14.21
N ALA A 26 -7.95 -15.98 -15.31
CA ALA A 26 -6.76 -16.71 -15.71
C ALA A 26 -5.56 -15.78 -16.00
N ASP A 27 -5.82 -14.60 -16.55
CA ASP A 27 -4.79 -13.61 -16.87
C ASP A 27 -4.28 -12.93 -15.59
N LYS A 28 -5.16 -12.63 -14.62
CA LYS A 28 -4.78 -12.11 -13.29
C LYS A 28 -3.89 -13.11 -12.54
N VAL A 29 -4.29 -14.38 -12.50
CA VAL A 29 -3.49 -15.44 -11.89
C VAL A 29 -2.13 -15.56 -12.57
N THR A 30 -2.11 -15.58 -13.91
CA THR A 30 -0.87 -15.65 -14.69
C THR A 30 0.06 -14.46 -14.39
N LEU A 31 -0.50 -13.24 -14.27
CA LEU A 31 0.27 -12.04 -13.93
C LEU A 31 0.95 -12.20 -12.57
N VAL A 32 0.19 -12.55 -11.53
CA VAL A 32 0.72 -12.73 -10.16
C VAL A 32 1.80 -13.81 -10.12
N GLU A 33 1.56 -14.97 -10.75
CA GLU A 33 2.51 -16.08 -10.77
C GLU A 33 3.81 -15.72 -11.53
N ARG A 34 3.73 -14.96 -12.62
CA ARG A 34 4.89 -14.45 -13.35
C ARG A 34 5.70 -13.45 -12.54
N LEU A 35 5.05 -12.55 -11.81
CA LEU A 35 5.73 -11.60 -10.91
C LEU A 35 6.47 -12.35 -9.79
N ALA A 36 5.82 -13.32 -9.15
CA ALA A 36 6.47 -14.18 -8.16
C ALA A 36 7.64 -14.99 -8.77
N ALA A 37 7.48 -15.51 -9.99
CA ALA A 37 8.54 -16.23 -10.69
C ALA A 37 9.71 -15.32 -11.10
N ALA A 38 9.46 -14.04 -11.37
CA ALA A 38 10.50 -13.04 -11.62
C ALA A 38 11.29 -12.66 -10.37
N GLY A 39 10.87 -13.12 -9.18
CA GLY A 39 11.58 -12.91 -7.92
C GLY A 39 11.07 -11.72 -7.13
N CYS A 40 9.86 -11.19 -7.42
CA CYS A 40 9.23 -10.18 -6.58
C CYS A 40 9.00 -10.77 -5.18
N PRO A 41 9.57 -10.15 -4.13
CA PRO A 41 9.45 -10.67 -2.78
C PRO A 41 8.05 -10.51 -2.18
N GLU A 42 7.27 -9.56 -2.70
CA GLU A 42 5.88 -9.34 -2.33
C GLU A 42 5.06 -8.93 -3.55
N VAL A 43 3.85 -9.49 -3.67
CA VAL A 43 2.86 -9.12 -4.70
C VAL A 43 1.54 -8.81 -4.01
N GLU A 44 1.01 -7.60 -4.22
CA GLU A 44 -0.34 -7.26 -3.80
C GLU A 44 -1.33 -7.76 -4.85
N VAL A 45 -1.97 -8.89 -4.53
CA VAL A 45 -2.72 -9.73 -5.48
C VAL A 45 -4.04 -9.10 -5.90
N SER A 46 -4.79 -8.56 -4.94
CA SER A 46 -6.15 -8.05 -5.17
C SER A 46 -6.63 -7.23 -3.97
N ALA A 47 -7.92 -6.87 -3.95
CA ALA A 47 -8.57 -6.20 -2.84
C ALA A 47 -9.91 -6.85 -2.49
N PHE A 48 -10.17 -7.06 -1.19
CA PHE A 48 -11.44 -7.57 -0.67
C PHE A 48 -12.43 -6.43 -0.42
N VAL A 49 -12.65 -5.63 -1.45
CA VAL A 49 -13.61 -4.51 -1.47
C VAL A 49 -14.98 -4.96 -1.98
N ARG A 50 -15.94 -4.06 -1.96
CA ARG A 50 -17.28 -4.31 -2.53
C ARG A 50 -17.19 -4.40 -4.06
N PRO A 51 -17.75 -5.46 -4.68
CA PRO A 51 -17.72 -5.66 -6.14
C PRO A 51 -18.34 -4.50 -6.94
N ASP A 52 -19.37 -3.85 -6.40
CA ASP A 52 -20.03 -2.72 -7.04
C ASP A 52 -19.18 -1.43 -7.01
N ARG A 53 -18.15 -1.36 -6.16
CA ARG A 53 -17.22 -0.23 -6.10
C ARG A 53 -16.01 -0.42 -7.00
N VAL A 54 -15.49 -1.64 -7.04
CA VAL A 54 -14.32 -1.99 -7.87
C VAL A 54 -14.62 -3.32 -8.59
N PRO A 55 -15.38 -3.30 -9.69
CA PRO A 55 -15.73 -4.52 -10.42
C PRO A 55 -14.55 -5.34 -10.89
N GLN A 56 -13.43 -4.66 -11.23
CA GLN A 56 -12.20 -5.30 -11.68
C GLN A 56 -11.62 -6.28 -10.65
N LEU A 57 -11.83 -6.05 -9.36
CA LEU A 57 -11.30 -6.87 -8.26
C LEU A 57 -12.38 -7.72 -7.57
N ALA A 58 -13.54 -7.89 -8.22
CA ALA A 58 -14.69 -8.62 -7.66
C ALA A 58 -14.43 -10.12 -7.46
N ASP A 59 -13.43 -10.66 -8.12
CA ASP A 59 -13.02 -12.07 -8.13
C ASP A 59 -11.82 -12.38 -7.21
N ALA A 60 -11.55 -11.54 -6.21
CA ALA A 60 -10.37 -11.64 -5.34
C ALA A 60 -10.21 -13.06 -4.73
N GLU A 61 -11.28 -13.67 -4.18
CA GLU A 61 -11.24 -15.01 -3.61
C GLU A 61 -10.85 -16.06 -4.65
N GLN A 62 -11.38 -15.92 -5.86
CA GLN A 62 -11.12 -16.86 -6.96
C GLN A 62 -9.67 -16.74 -7.44
N VAL A 63 -9.13 -15.51 -7.50
CA VAL A 63 -7.71 -15.29 -7.81
C VAL A 63 -6.85 -15.98 -6.76
N PHE A 64 -7.05 -15.72 -5.46
CA PHE A 64 -6.27 -16.35 -4.40
C PHE A 64 -6.38 -17.87 -4.41
N ALA A 65 -7.58 -18.43 -4.63
CA ALA A 65 -7.82 -19.87 -4.68
C ALA A 65 -7.14 -20.56 -5.87
N ALA A 66 -6.95 -19.84 -6.98
CA ALA A 66 -6.33 -20.38 -8.20
C ALA A 66 -4.79 -20.24 -8.21
N LEU A 67 -4.20 -19.45 -7.30
CA LEU A 67 -2.77 -19.22 -7.26
C LEU A 67 -1.97 -20.45 -6.82
N THR A 68 -0.91 -20.74 -7.54
CA THR A 68 0.17 -21.61 -7.09
C THR A 68 1.21 -20.76 -6.37
N LYS A 69 1.07 -20.61 -5.05
CA LYS A 69 1.97 -19.79 -4.25
C LYS A 69 3.39 -20.28 -4.28
N ARG A 70 4.32 -19.37 -4.53
CA ARG A 70 5.77 -19.67 -4.56
C ARG A 70 6.36 -19.40 -3.15
N PRO A 71 7.16 -20.35 -2.60
CA PRO A 71 7.89 -20.12 -1.36
C PRO A 71 8.80 -18.89 -1.43
N GLY A 72 8.76 -18.05 -0.39
CA GLY A 72 9.57 -16.83 -0.30
C GLY A 72 8.95 -15.60 -0.94
N THR A 73 7.76 -15.69 -1.54
CA THR A 73 6.95 -14.55 -1.98
C THR A 73 5.79 -14.34 -1.01
N VAL A 74 5.57 -13.11 -0.57
CA VAL A 74 4.42 -12.68 0.23
C VAL A 74 3.27 -12.28 -0.71
N TYR A 75 2.09 -12.83 -0.49
CA TYR A 75 0.88 -12.52 -1.26
C TYR A 75 -0.04 -11.67 -0.39
N SER A 76 0.01 -10.35 -0.60
CA SER A 76 -0.77 -9.39 0.18
C SER A 76 -2.09 -9.04 -0.50
N ALA A 77 -3.01 -8.46 0.28
CA ALA A 77 -4.30 -8.00 -0.21
C ALA A 77 -4.77 -6.74 0.52
N LEU A 78 -5.42 -5.83 -0.22
CA LEU A 78 -6.05 -4.67 0.40
C LEU A 78 -7.40 -5.04 1.00
N VAL A 79 -7.64 -4.61 2.25
CA VAL A 79 -8.89 -4.83 2.98
C VAL A 79 -9.43 -3.49 3.52
N PRO A 80 -10.71 -3.16 3.29
CA PRO A 80 -11.25 -1.86 3.70
C PRO A 80 -11.84 -1.87 5.12
N ASN A 81 -12.08 -3.03 5.71
CA ASN A 81 -12.78 -3.22 6.98
C ASN A 81 -12.66 -4.68 7.47
N ILE A 82 -13.27 -4.96 8.63
CA ILE A 82 -13.24 -6.30 9.25
C ILE A 82 -13.76 -7.40 8.34
N ARG A 83 -14.86 -7.16 7.61
CA ARG A 83 -15.41 -8.14 6.66
C ARG A 83 -14.44 -8.44 5.50
N GLY A 84 -13.72 -7.43 5.03
CA GLY A 84 -12.66 -7.63 4.03
C GLY A 84 -11.50 -8.44 4.59
N LEU A 85 -11.13 -8.20 5.87
CA LEU A 85 -10.10 -8.97 6.54
C LEU A 85 -10.49 -10.45 6.68
N GLU A 86 -11.71 -10.75 7.15
CA GLU A 86 -12.22 -12.13 7.27
C GLU A 86 -12.09 -12.87 5.94
N ARG A 87 -12.54 -12.26 4.84
CA ARG A 87 -12.43 -12.82 3.48
C ARG A 87 -10.98 -13.02 3.05
N ALA A 88 -10.08 -12.09 3.39
CA ALA A 88 -8.65 -12.21 3.07
C ALA A 88 -7.98 -13.35 3.84
N ILE A 89 -8.34 -13.53 5.12
CA ILE A 89 -7.88 -14.65 5.94
C ILE A 89 -8.34 -15.98 5.34
N GLU A 90 -9.64 -16.10 5.03
CA GLU A 90 -10.23 -17.31 4.42
C GLU A 90 -9.59 -17.63 3.07
N ALA A 91 -9.26 -16.60 2.28
CA ALA A 91 -8.58 -16.76 1.00
C ALA A 91 -7.08 -17.09 1.15
N GLY A 92 -6.52 -17.00 2.36
CA GLY A 92 -5.14 -17.32 2.65
C GLY A 92 -4.17 -16.21 2.27
N ALA A 93 -4.52 -14.92 2.39
CA ALA A 93 -3.58 -13.83 2.25
C ALA A 93 -2.47 -13.91 3.31
N ASP A 94 -1.23 -13.57 2.94
CA ASP A 94 -0.07 -13.64 3.84
C ASP A 94 0.17 -12.31 4.57
N LYS A 95 -0.40 -11.22 4.09
CA LYS A 95 -0.37 -9.86 4.64
C LYS A 95 -1.61 -9.10 4.20
N VAL A 96 -2.04 -8.13 4.98
CA VAL A 96 -3.15 -7.24 4.61
C VAL A 96 -2.73 -5.79 4.59
N ALA A 97 -3.36 -5.02 3.70
CA ALA A 97 -3.16 -3.59 3.58
C ALA A 97 -4.46 -2.83 3.83
N LEU A 98 -4.36 -1.73 4.56
CA LEU A 98 -5.40 -0.73 4.79
C LEU A 98 -5.02 0.55 4.06
N PHE A 99 -5.96 1.47 3.84
CA PHE A 99 -5.60 2.78 3.28
C PHE A 99 -6.37 3.93 3.90
N THR A 100 -5.64 4.99 4.21
CA THR A 100 -6.13 6.31 4.57
C THR A 100 -5.43 7.36 3.71
N ALA A 101 -5.49 8.63 4.11
CA ALA A 101 -4.79 9.71 3.41
C ALA A 101 -4.26 10.75 4.38
N ALA A 102 -3.35 11.57 3.93
CA ALA A 102 -2.92 12.80 4.61
C ALA A 102 -3.71 14.04 4.11
N SER A 103 -4.90 13.85 3.56
CA SER A 103 -5.82 14.88 3.08
C SER A 103 -7.23 14.53 3.49
N GLU A 104 -7.92 15.42 4.19
CA GLU A 104 -9.31 15.24 4.61
C GLU A 104 -10.25 15.14 3.41
N THR A 105 -10.05 15.98 2.39
CA THR A 105 -10.85 15.94 1.17
C THR A 105 -10.66 14.61 0.43
N PHE A 106 -9.43 14.09 0.37
CA PHE A 106 -9.15 12.80 -0.26
C PHE A 106 -9.80 11.65 0.53
N ALA A 107 -9.65 11.65 1.85
CA ALA A 107 -10.27 10.66 2.73
C ALA A 107 -11.80 10.67 2.57
N ALA A 108 -12.43 11.83 2.66
CA ALA A 108 -13.88 11.97 2.50
C ALA A 108 -14.40 11.46 1.15
N ARG A 109 -13.70 11.76 0.05
CA ARG A 109 -14.10 11.35 -1.31
C ARG A 109 -13.92 9.86 -1.58
N ASN A 110 -12.85 9.26 -1.07
CA ASN A 110 -12.51 7.87 -1.37
C ASN A 110 -13.07 6.87 -0.35
N THR A 111 -13.14 7.25 0.93
CA THR A 111 -13.56 6.35 2.01
C THR A 111 -14.87 6.77 2.66
N ASN A 112 -15.45 7.92 2.23
CA ASN A 112 -16.65 8.52 2.80
C ASN A 112 -16.53 8.71 4.33
N THR A 113 -15.34 9.13 4.79
CA THR A 113 -15.06 9.43 6.20
C THR A 113 -13.88 10.41 6.31
N SER A 114 -13.65 10.98 7.50
CA SER A 114 -12.45 11.75 7.82
C SER A 114 -11.22 10.84 7.97
N ILE A 115 -10.03 11.44 8.07
CA ILE A 115 -8.79 10.71 8.40
C ILE A 115 -8.99 9.99 9.74
N GLU A 116 -9.42 10.69 10.78
CA GLU A 116 -9.67 10.10 12.10
C GLU A 116 -10.73 8.99 12.03
N GLY A 117 -11.82 9.20 11.31
CA GLY A 117 -12.85 8.17 11.12
C GLY A 117 -12.34 6.93 10.39
N SER A 118 -11.36 7.04 9.48
CA SER A 118 -10.71 5.88 8.86
C SER A 118 -9.82 5.13 9.87
N ILE A 119 -9.06 5.85 10.69
CA ILE A 119 -8.21 5.28 11.75
C ILE A 119 -9.05 4.48 12.75
N GLU A 120 -10.15 5.04 13.22
CA GLU A 120 -11.06 4.34 14.13
C GLU A 120 -11.68 3.08 13.52
N ARG A 121 -11.98 3.08 12.21
CA ARG A 121 -12.43 1.88 11.49
C ARG A 121 -11.35 0.80 11.41
N PHE A 122 -10.08 1.17 11.42
CA PHE A 122 -8.97 0.21 11.35
C PHE A 122 -8.71 -0.47 12.69
N ARG A 123 -9.09 0.15 13.81
CA ARG A 123 -8.83 -0.40 15.15
C ARG A 123 -9.23 -1.88 15.30
N PRO A 124 -10.47 -2.30 15.01
CA PRO A 124 -10.83 -3.71 15.07
C PRO A 124 -10.13 -4.55 14.01
N VAL A 125 -9.82 -3.98 12.83
CA VAL A 125 -9.15 -4.71 11.75
C VAL A 125 -7.71 -5.05 12.14
N VAL A 126 -6.96 -4.08 12.68
CA VAL A 126 -5.58 -4.27 13.12
C VAL A 126 -5.54 -5.26 14.29
N ALA A 127 -6.44 -5.13 15.28
CA ALA A 127 -6.49 -6.05 16.42
C ALA A 127 -6.73 -7.50 15.98
N GLU A 128 -7.66 -7.73 15.06
CA GLU A 128 -7.95 -9.06 14.52
C GLU A 128 -6.82 -9.60 13.65
N ALA A 129 -6.23 -8.77 12.78
CA ALA A 129 -5.09 -9.16 11.96
C ALA A 129 -3.89 -9.60 12.83
N VAL A 130 -3.59 -8.85 13.89
CA VAL A 130 -2.54 -9.22 14.86
C VAL A 130 -2.87 -10.54 15.54
N THR A 131 -4.13 -10.75 15.96
CA THR A 131 -4.57 -12.01 16.54
C THR A 131 -4.43 -13.19 15.58
N ALA A 132 -4.70 -12.96 14.29
CA ALA A 132 -4.52 -13.94 13.23
C ALA A 132 -3.05 -14.13 12.80
N GLY A 133 -2.12 -13.36 13.37
CA GLY A 133 -0.69 -13.40 12.99
C GLY A 133 -0.39 -12.82 11.62
N LEU A 134 -1.28 -11.99 11.06
CA LEU A 134 -1.11 -11.33 9.77
C LEU A 134 -0.41 -9.98 9.93
N PRO A 135 0.71 -9.74 9.23
CA PRO A 135 1.30 -8.41 9.12
C PRO A 135 0.32 -7.42 8.47
N VAL A 136 0.36 -6.18 8.95
CA VAL A 136 -0.48 -5.09 8.46
C VAL A 136 0.38 -4.01 7.83
N ARG A 137 -0.04 -3.50 6.66
CA ARG A 137 0.46 -2.28 6.02
C ARG A 137 -0.66 -1.26 5.99
N VAL A 138 -0.34 0.02 6.20
CA VAL A 138 -1.30 1.10 6.01
C VAL A 138 -0.77 2.09 4.98
N TYR A 139 -1.49 2.24 3.88
CA TYR A 139 -1.24 3.29 2.89
C TYR A 139 -1.71 4.63 3.42
N VAL A 140 -0.83 5.62 3.40
CA VAL A 140 -1.13 7.03 3.63
C VAL A 140 -1.07 7.76 2.29
N SER A 141 -2.19 7.81 1.58
CA SER A 141 -2.30 8.50 0.31
C SER A 141 -2.09 10.01 0.47
N CYS A 142 -1.71 10.69 -0.62
CA CYS A 142 -1.43 12.12 -0.63
C CYS A 142 -0.34 12.56 0.36
N ALA A 143 0.69 11.75 0.55
CA ALA A 143 1.78 12.08 1.48
C ALA A 143 2.62 13.29 1.03
N VAL A 144 2.56 13.69 -0.25
CA VAL A 144 3.25 14.88 -0.79
C VAL A 144 2.26 15.93 -1.25
N ALA A 145 1.25 15.52 -2.01
CA ALA A 145 0.22 16.43 -2.51
C ALA A 145 -1.12 15.74 -2.73
N CYS A 146 -2.18 16.52 -2.57
CA CYS A 146 -3.56 16.13 -2.84
C CYS A 146 -4.07 16.87 -4.10
N PRO A 147 -4.80 16.19 -5.01
CA PRO A 147 -5.32 16.83 -6.21
C PRO A 147 -6.34 17.94 -5.93
N TRP A 148 -6.88 18.01 -4.72
CA TRP A 148 -7.88 19.02 -4.31
C TRP A 148 -7.38 20.03 -3.28
N GLU A 149 -6.43 19.65 -2.41
CA GLU A 149 -5.89 20.50 -1.34
C GLU A 149 -4.52 21.08 -1.68
N GLY A 150 -3.85 20.59 -2.75
CA GLY A 150 -2.50 20.98 -3.11
C GLY A 150 -1.44 20.30 -2.23
N GLY A 151 -0.33 20.99 -1.96
CA GLY A 151 0.79 20.43 -1.20
C GLY A 151 0.43 20.06 0.23
N ILE A 152 0.85 18.89 0.67
CA ILE A 152 0.68 18.38 2.04
C ILE A 152 2.02 18.52 2.77
N THR A 153 2.00 19.05 3.99
CA THR A 153 3.25 19.24 4.75
C THR A 153 3.71 17.93 5.37
N PRO A 154 5.04 17.64 5.41
CA PRO A 154 5.58 16.46 6.08
C PRO A 154 5.16 16.35 7.55
N ARG A 155 5.02 17.48 8.25
CA ARG A 155 4.53 17.52 9.64
C ARG A 155 3.09 16.97 9.76
N HIS A 156 2.23 17.28 8.81
CA HIS A 156 0.85 16.75 8.80
C HIS A 156 0.85 15.24 8.59
N VAL A 157 1.68 14.76 7.65
CA VAL A 157 1.86 13.31 7.44
C VAL A 157 2.37 12.63 8.71
N ALA A 158 3.35 13.22 9.40
CA ALA A 158 3.86 12.72 10.67
C ALA A 158 2.75 12.59 11.72
N THR A 159 1.85 13.57 11.83
CA THR A 159 0.69 13.49 12.74
C THR A 159 -0.24 12.32 12.41
N VAL A 160 -0.48 12.05 11.11
CA VAL A 160 -1.29 10.90 10.68
C VAL A 160 -0.58 9.58 11.05
N ILE A 161 0.74 9.50 10.83
CA ILE A 161 1.56 8.34 11.21
C ILE A 161 1.45 8.08 12.72
N GLU A 162 1.64 9.10 13.56
CA GLU A 162 1.53 8.98 15.02
C GLU A 162 0.20 8.36 15.44
N ARG A 163 -0.91 8.81 14.86
CA ARG A 163 -2.24 8.28 15.13
C ARG A 163 -2.40 6.82 14.67
N LEU A 164 -1.84 6.46 13.53
CA LEU A 164 -1.87 5.08 13.03
C LEU A 164 -1.10 4.13 13.94
N LEU A 165 0.07 4.54 14.42
CA LEU A 165 0.92 3.73 15.30
C LEU A 165 0.26 3.42 16.66
N GLU A 166 -0.71 4.22 17.12
CA GLU A 166 -1.52 3.91 18.31
C GLU A 166 -2.37 2.63 18.16
N LEU A 167 -2.60 2.18 16.93
CA LEU A 167 -3.37 0.96 16.66
C LEU A 167 -2.56 -0.33 16.84
N GLY A 168 -1.23 -0.27 16.74
CA GLY A 168 -0.33 -1.41 16.87
C GLY A 168 0.79 -1.43 15.84
N PRO A 169 1.57 -2.51 15.80
CA PRO A 169 2.68 -2.64 14.86
C PRO A 169 2.19 -2.78 13.41
N MET A 170 2.77 -1.98 12.50
CA MET A 170 2.41 -1.99 11.08
C MET A 170 3.52 -1.40 10.21
N GLU A 171 3.48 -1.70 8.93
CA GLU A 171 4.22 -0.96 7.92
C GLU A 171 3.44 0.30 7.53
N ILE A 172 4.12 1.43 7.43
CA ILE A 172 3.57 2.69 6.95
C ILE A 172 4.04 2.93 5.52
N ASP A 173 3.08 3.03 4.61
CA ASP A 173 3.32 3.22 3.18
C ASP A 173 2.92 4.64 2.79
N LEU A 174 3.88 5.44 2.35
CA LEU A 174 3.73 6.85 2.03
C LEU A 174 3.55 7.03 0.52
N GLY A 175 2.31 7.38 0.12
CA GLY A 175 1.92 7.46 -1.27
C GLY A 175 2.07 8.85 -1.89
N ASP A 176 2.89 8.97 -2.94
CA ASP A 176 2.82 10.09 -3.89
C ASP A 176 1.70 9.82 -4.91
N THR A 177 0.47 10.02 -4.46
CA THR A 177 -0.76 9.59 -5.14
C THR A 177 -0.93 10.14 -6.56
N ILE A 178 -0.43 11.34 -6.81
CA ILE A 178 -0.55 11.99 -8.13
C ILE A 178 0.79 12.07 -8.88
N GLY A 179 1.86 11.52 -8.33
CA GLY A 179 3.16 11.40 -8.98
C GLY A 179 3.87 12.74 -9.20
N VAL A 180 3.70 13.70 -8.28
CA VAL A 180 4.29 15.06 -8.38
C VAL A 180 5.50 15.27 -7.48
N ALA A 181 5.87 14.27 -6.68
CA ALA A 181 6.99 14.38 -5.77
C ALA A 181 8.29 14.65 -6.50
N THR A 182 9.11 15.51 -5.90
CA THR A 182 10.52 15.69 -6.25
C THR A 182 11.41 14.93 -5.26
N PRO A 183 12.69 14.66 -5.59
CA PRO A 183 13.63 14.07 -4.63
C PRO A 183 13.72 14.84 -3.30
N ASP A 184 13.62 16.17 -3.34
CA ASP A 184 13.64 17.02 -2.14
C ASP A 184 12.35 16.88 -1.31
N ASP A 185 11.20 16.63 -1.95
CA ASP A 185 9.95 16.34 -1.24
C ASP A 185 10.06 15.02 -0.49
N ILE A 186 10.62 14.00 -1.13
CA ILE A 186 10.86 12.68 -0.51
C ILE A 186 11.83 12.79 0.67
N GLU A 187 12.91 13.58 0.53
CA GLU A 187 13.82 13.81 1.64
C GLU A 187 13.11 14.40 2.84
N ARG A 188 12.38 15.52 2.65
CA ARG A 188 11.63 16.17 3.74
C ARG A 188 10.56 15.25 4.36
N LEU A 189 9.90 14.41 3.53
CA LEU A 189 8.92 13.45 4.00
C LEU A 189 9.56 12.38 4.88
N LEU A 190 10.69 11.82 4.44
CA LEU A 190 11.43 10.80 5.19
C LEU A 190 12.05 11.37 6.47
N GLU A 191 12.58 12.60 6.45
CA GLU A 191 13.06 13.28 7.66
C GLU A 191 11.98 13.41 8.75
N ALA A 192 10.71 13.60 8.34
CA ALA A 192 9.60 13.69 9.28
C ALA A 192 9.10 12.30 9.74
N ALA A 193 9.20 11.28 8.90
CA ALA A 193 8.65 9.94 9.17
C ALA A 193 9.63 9.03 9.93
N THR A 194 10.94 9.07 9.62
CA THR A 194 11.94 8.15 10.19
C THR A 194 12.13 8.24 11.71
N PRO A 195 11.88 9.37 12.40
CA PRO A 195 11.88 9.41 13.86
C PRO A 195 10.71 8.62 14.49
N LEU A 196 9.64 8.36 13.73
CA LEU A 196 8.42 7.73 14.21
C LEU A 196 8.34 6.24 13.85
N VAL A 197 8.85 5.88 12.68
CA VAL A 197 8.73 4.54 12.10
C VAL A 197 10.12 3.98 11.80
N PRO A 198 10.45 2.77 12.27
CA PRO A 198 11.67 2.10 11.84
C PRO A 198 11.71 1.99 10.31
N VAL A 199 12.88 2.22 9.72
CA VAL A 199 13.04 2.29 8.27
C VAL A 199 12.60 1.01 7.57
N ASP A 200 12.80 -0.16 8.18
CA ASP A 200 12.36 -1.46 7.66
C ASP A 200 10.83 -1.65 7.69
N GLN A 201 10.10 -0.75 8.33
CA GLN A 201 8.65 -0.68 8.34
C GLN A 201 8.10 0.52 7.53
N LEU A 202 8.99 1.32 6.91
CA LEU A 202 8.61 2.47 6.10
C LEU A 202 8.68 2.10 4.62
N VAL A 203 7.61 2.39 3.89
CA VAL A 203 7.44 2.07 2.47
C VAL A 203 7.14 3.35 1.70
N LEU A 204 7.66 3.46 0.49
CA LEU A 204 7.30 4.52 -0.46
C LEU A 204 6.51 3.94 -1.62
N HIS A 205 5.37 4.54 -1.92
CA HIS A 205 4.55 4.23 -3.08
C HIS A 205 4.57 5.41 -4.05
N LEU A 206 5.32 5.24 -5.14
CA LEU A 206 5.61 6.31 -6.07
C LEU A 206 4.91 6.09 -7.40
N HIS A 207 4.12 7.06 -7.85
CA HIS A 207 3.55 7.09 -9.20
C HIS A 207 4.49 7.85 -10.14
N ASP A 208 4.66 7.38 -11.37
CA ASP A 208 5.59 7.97 -12.34
C ASP A 208 4.92 8.91 -13.35
N THR A 209 3.84 9.58 -12.94
CA THR A 209 3.05 10.49 -13.77
C THR A 209 3.89 11.57 -14.44
N HIS A 210 4.89 12.08 -13.75
CA HIS A 210 5.80 13.12 -14.22
C HIS A 210 7.25 12.64 -14.41
N GLN A 211 7.47 11.33 -14.50
CA GLN A 211 8.79 10.72 -14.72
C GLN A 211 9.81 11.04 -13.62
N SER A 212 9.33 11.27 -12.39
CA SER A 212 10.16 11.59 -11.21
C SER A 212 10.34 10.41 -10.24
N ALA A 213 9.52 9.36 -10.35
CA ALA A 213 9.50 8.25 -9.39
C ALA A 213 10.88 7.59 -9.20
N ILE A 214 11.62 7.35 -10.29
CA ILE A 214 12.95 6.74 -10.21
C ILE A 214 13.95 7.67 -9.49
N ALA A 215 13.88 8.99 -9.73
CA ALA A 215 14.74 9.96 -9.04
C ALA A 215 14.41 10.03 -7.55
N CYS A 216 13.11 10.02 -7.20
CA CYS A 216 12.62 9.96 -5.83
C CYS A 216 13.07 8.67 -5.12
N ALA A 217 12.92 7.51 -5.78
CA ALA A 217 13.38 6.23 -5.25
C ALA A 217 14.88 6.22 -4.98
N LYS A 218 15.70 6.71 -5.93
CA LYS A 218 17.15 6.83 -5.74
C LYS A 218 17.48 7.71 -4.54
N ARG A 219 16.81 8.86 -4.39
CA ARG A 219 17.03 9.76 -3.25
C ARG A 219 16.72 9.08 -1.93
N ALA A 220 15.60 8.36 -1.84
CA ALA A 220 15.25 7.60 -0.65
C ALA A 220 16.31 6.55 -0.27
N VAL A 221 16.80 5.79 -1.26
CA VAL A 221 17.88 4.80 -1.04
C VAL A 221 19.18 5.45 -0.60
N GLU A 222 19.53 6.63 -1.11
CA GLU A 222 20.72 7.38 -0.69
C GLU A 222 20.61 7.86 0.76
N LEU A 223 19.44 8.30 1.19
CA LEU A 223 19.17 8.76 2.55
C LEU A 223 19.13 7.60 3.54
N ASP A 224 18.52 6.50 3.13
CA ASP A 224 18.48 5.26 3.91
C ASP A 224 19.37 4.19 3.33
N ARG A 225 20.59 4.16 3.79
CA ARG A 225 21.57 3.15 3.37
C ARG A 225 21.30 1.74 3.88
N LYS A 226 20.18 1.48 4.55
CA LYS A 226 19.97 0.19 5.23
C LYS A 226 18.73 -0.61 4.81
N SER A 227 17.61 -0.01 4.44
CA SER A 227 16.45 -0.75 3.87
C SER A 227 15.28 0.17 3.48
N THR A 228 15.15 0.54 2.23
CA THR A 228 13.95 1.23 1.74
C THR A 228 13.07 0.22 1.00
N ARG A 229 11.79 0.16 1.32
CA ARG A 229 10.79 -0.60 0.57
C ARG A 229 10.13 0.31 -0.46
N LEU A 230 10.06 -0.14 -1.69
CA LEU A 230 9.44 0.56 -2.81
C LEU A 230 8.28 -0.25 -3.35
N ASN A 231 7.14 0.42 -3.52
CA ASN A 231 6.00 -0.11 -4.26
C ASN A 231 6.04 0.50 -5.66
N SER A 232 5.98 -0.33 -6.69
CA SER A 232 5.86 0.10 -8.07
C SER A 232 4.41 -0.04 -8.53
N SER A 233 3.80 1.06 -8.99
CA SER A 233 2.57 1.09 -9.77
C SER A 233 2.84 1.75 -11.12
N HIS A 234 2.31 1.18 -12.18
CA HIS A 234 2.43 1.71 -13.54
C HIS A 234 1.19 2.50 -13.93
#